data_6e1859db97b1b87229a00f051a888b8b
#
_entry.id   6e1859db97b1b87229a00f051a888b8b
#
_cell.length_a   1.000
_cell.length_b   1.000
_cell.length_c   1.000
_cell.angle_alpha   90.00
_cell.angle_beta   90.00
_cell.angle_gamma   90.00
#
_symmetry.space_group_name_H-M   'P 1'
#
loop_
_entity.id
_entity.type
_entity.pdbx_description
1 polymer ?
#
loop_
_entity_poly.entity_id
_entity_poly.type
_entity_poly.pdbx_seq_one_letter_code
_entity_poly.pdbx_strand_id
1 'polypeptide(L)'
;LSPEGLRSRLFPLVYFQKQAPESVLEHWNIWVGRQPCEGFELRAGEIEVRADDVQMWAEETEDHQVSLVLYCEKLTPILKEDTDKVWWALSMLVDQTIGEVSAIAFVAGFDVYAQPKDEPAKLLSELPELLQSMGLSLWRDGSDYLENSYLAYELKPVEDPEADWRLDVYTGSCRLPVLINDYLTARSDMVDEYHKDGIAAGFLLYPLSGFTGEERVKAILDFRDNLRDAILRDAGEEAVTFLGGATGLYCGYLDFIAWD
;
A
#
# COMPACT_ATOMS: atom_id res chain seq x y z
N LEU A 1 -14.83 -5.02 2.94
CA LEU A 1 -14.48 -3.64 2.54
C LEU A 1 -13.37 -3.70 1.49
N SER A 2 -13.48 -2.96 0.38
CA SER A 2 -12.47 -2.98 -0.68
C SER A 2 -11.74 -1.64 -0.76
N PRO A 3 -10.40 -1.63 -0.71
CA PRO A 3 -9.58 -0.45 -0.98
C PRO A 3 -9.47 -0.12 -2.47
N GLU A 4 -10.06 -0.93 -3.35
CA GLU A 4 -10.06 -0.76 -4.81
C GLU A 4 -8.63 -0.60 -5.39
N GLY A 5 -7.72 -1.43 -4.91
CA GLY A 5 -6.31 -1.45 -5.33
C GLY A 5 -5.45 -0.29 -4.79
N LEU A 6 -6.00 0.59 -3.95
CA LEU A 6 -5.28 1.75 -3.43
C LEU A 6 -4.81 1.53 -1.98
N ARG A 7 -3.49 1.51 -1.78
CA ARG A 7 -2.89 1.38 -0.44
C ARG A 7 -3.35 2.48 0.53
N SER A 8 -3.56 3.70 0.05
CA SER A 8 -4.05 4.82 0.86
C SER A 8 -5.41 4.55 1.49
N ARG A 9 -6.28 3.84 0.79
CA ARG A 9 -7.62 3.48 1.29
C ARG A 9 -7.61 2.38 2.35
N LEU A 10 -6.53 1.63 2.50
CA LEU A 10 -6.42 0.64 3.57
C LEU A 10 -6.51 1.30 4.96
N PHE A 11 -5.91 2.49 5.14
CA PHE A 11 -5.91 3.18 6.44
C PHE A 11 -7.32 3.49 6.96
N PRO A 12 -8.18 4.22 6.22
CA PRO A 12 -9.55 4.48 6.66
C PRO A 12 -10.38 3.21 6.82
N LEU A 13 -10.18 2.20 5.96
CA LEU A 13 -10.93 0.95 6.06
C LEU A 13 -10.53 0.11 7.27
N VAL A 14 -9.23 0.07 7.61
CA VAL A 14 -8.73 -0.58 8.83
C VAL A 14 -9.21 0.17 10.07
N TYR A 15 -9.19 1.51 10.05
CA TYR A 15 -9.75 2.31 11.12
C TYR A 15 -11.24 2.01 11.33
N PHE A 16 -12.04 2.03 10.27
CA PHE A 16 -13.45 1.65 10.31
C PHE A 16 -13.70 0.24 10.88
N GLN A 17 -12.88 -0.73 10.47
CA GLN A 17 -12.94 -2.11 10.97
C GLN A 17 -12.69 -2.15 12.49
N LYS A 18 -11.66 -1.44 12.98
CA LYS A 18 -11.28 -1.39 14.39
C LYS A 18 -12.34 -0.67 15.27
N GLN A 19 -13.09 0.27 14.70
CA GLN A 19 -14.16 1.00 15.38
C GLN A 19 -15.53 0.30 15.32
N ALA A 20 -15.62 -0.87 14.68
CA ALA A 20 -16.88 -1.60 14.56
C ALA A 20 -17.39 -2.03 15.96
N PRO A 21 -18.67 -1.76 16.31
CA PRO A 21 -19.24 -2.17 17.58
C PRO A 21 -19.24 -3.70 17.76
N GLU A 22 -19.04 -4.17 18.99
CA GLU A 22 -19.08 -5.61 19.32
C GLU A 22 -20.37 -6.27 18.82
N SER A 23 -21.53 -5.61 18.95
CA SER A 23 -22.80 -6.12 18.45
C SER A 23 -22.86 -6.36 16.94
N VAL A 24 -22.00 -5.69 16.18
CA VAL A 24 -21.83 -5.96 14.73
C VAL A 24 -20.91 -7.15 14.54
N LEU A 25 -19.79 -7.20 15.28
CA LEU A 25 -18.78 -8.26 15.16
C LEU A 25 -19.28 -9.63 15.64
N GLU A 26 -20.30 -9.70 16.53
CA GLU A 26 -20.99 -10.94 16.90
C GLU A 26 -21.65 -11.65 15.71
N HIS A 27 -22.01 -10.90 14.65
CA HIS A 27 -22.78 -11.41 13.51
C HIS A 27 -22.07 -11.26 12.16
N TRP A 28 -21.03 -10.42 12.08
CA TRP A 28 -20.34 -10.07 10.86
C TRP A 28 -18.83 -10.16 11.01
N ASN A 29 -18.17 -10.80 10.05
CA ASN A 29 -16.73 -10.69 9.88
C ASN A 29 -16.46 -9.55 8.89
N ILE A 30 -15.81 -8.48 9.35
CA ILE A 30 -15.44 -7.35 8.51
C ILE A 30 -14.01 -7.56 8.03
N TRP A 31 -13.85 -7.86 6.76
CA TRP A 31 -12.53 -7.98 6.12
C TRP A 31 -12.19 -6.68 5.39
N VAL A 32 -10.94 -6.23 5.53
CA VAL A 32 -10.35 -5.16 4.73
C VAL A 32 -9.54 -5.80 3.62
N GLY A 33 -9.96 -5.55 2.37
CA GLY A 33 -9.52 -6.27 1.18
C GLY A 33 -10.36 -7.50 0.88
N ARG A 34 -10.56 -7.78 -0.39
CA ARG A 34 -11.17 -9.02 -0.85
C ARG A 34 -10.29 -10.19 -0.47
N GLN A 35 -10.89 -11.22 0.08
CA GLN A 35 -10.16 -12.44 0.43
C GLN A 35 -9.98 -13.32 -0.82
N PRO A 36 -8.89 -14.09 -0.92
CA PRO A 36 -8.75 -15.06 -2.00
C PRO A 36 -9.89 -16.08 -1.95
N CYS A 37 -10.40 -16.41 -3.13
CA CYS A 37 -11.54 -17.34 -3.30
C CYS A 37 -11.18 -18.39 -4.35
N GLU A 38 -10.89 -19.60 -3.89
CA GLU A 38 -10.65 -20.74 -4.79
C GLU A 38 -11.87 -21.01 -5.67
N GLY A 39 -11.62 -21.23 -6.96
CA GLY A 39 -12.65 -21.51 -7.93
C GLY A 39 -13.56 -20.33 -8.26
N PHE A 40 -13.14 -19.10 -7.93
CA PHE A 40 -13.86 -17.90 -8.32
C PHE A 40 -14.04 -17.81 -9.83
N GLU A 41 -15.27 -17.51 -10.24
CA GLU A 41 -15.67 -17.38 -11.62
C GLU A 41 -16.31 -16.01 -11.84
N LEU A 42 -15.74 -15.26 -12.77
CA LEU A 42 -16.29 -13.98 -13.19
C LEU A 42 -17.16 -14.15 -14.42
N ARG A 43 -18.36 -13.58 -14.39
CA ARG A 43 -19.28 -13.55 -15.53
C ARG A 43 -19.32 -12.17 -16.15
N ALA A 44 -18.96 -12.11 -17.44
CA ALA A 44 -19.05 -10.89 -18.25
C ALA A 44 -20.04 -11.16 -19.42
N GLY A 45 -21.31 -10.94 -19.18
CA GLY A 45 -22.39 -11.34 -20.12
C GLY A 45 -22.53 -12.86 -20.20
N GLU A 46 -22.29 -13.43 -21.38
CA GLU A 46 -22.30 -14.88 -21.62
C GLU A 46 -20.92 -15.53 -21.41
N ILE A 47 -19.89 -14.72 -21.15
CA ILE A 47 -18.51 -15.20 -20.98
C ILE A 47 -18.26 -15.47 -19.51
N GLU A 48 -17.82 -16.69 -19.20
CA GLU A 48 -17.36 -17.12 -17.89
C GLU A 48 -15.82 -17.25 -17.91
N VAL A 49 -15.13 -16.55 -17.00
CA VAL A 49 -13.67 -16.52 -16.90
C VAL A 49 -13.21 -16.85 -15.50
N ARG A 50 -12.20 -17.71 -15.41
CA ARG A 50 -11.51 -18.12 -14.17
C ARG A 50 -10.02 -17.82 -14.27
N ALA A 51 -9.32 -17.87 -13.16
CA ALA A 51 -7.87 -17.73 -13.14
C ALA A 51 -7.15 -18.77 -14.02
N ASP A 52 -7.71 -19.98 -14.15
CA ASP A 52 -7.20 -21.05 -15.04
C ASP A 52 -7.33 -20.73 -16.54
N ASP A 53 -8.15 -19.78 -16.92
CA ASP A 53 -8.31 -19.34 -18.32
C ASP A 53 -7.32 -18.24 -18.72
N VAL A 54 -6.54 -17.73 -17.75
CA VAL A 54 -5.64 -16.59 -17.95
C VAL A 54 -4.20 -17.07 -17.95
N GLN A 55 -3.52 -16.86 -19.06
CA GLN A 55 -2.07 -17.03 -19.19
C GLN A 55 -1.36 -15.83 -18.58
N MET A 56 -0.29 -16.09 -17.83
CA MET A 56 0.47 -15.10 -17.09
C MET A 56 1.97 -15.26 -17.36
N TRP A 57 2.65 -14.14 -17.58
CA TRP A 57 4.09 -13.97 -17.50
C TRP A 57 4.39 -12.96 -16.41
N ALA A 58 5.29 -13.29 -15.51
CA ALA A 58 5.64 -12.47 -14.36
C ALA A 58 7.14 -12.16 -14.36
N GLU A 59 7.46 -10.91 -14.11
CA GLU A 59 8.84 -10.42 -13.95
C GLU A 59 8.98 -9.79 -12.56
N GLU A 60 10.00 -10.19 -11.81
CA GLU A 60 10.33 -9.57 -10.52
C GLU A 60 10.89 -8.17 -10.75
N THR A 61 10.39 -7.21 -9.97
CA THR A 61 10.89 -5.83 -9.96
C THR A 61 12.00 -5.65 -8.92
N GLU A 62 12.73 -4.53 -8.98
CA GLU A 62 13.76 -4.18 -7.99
C GLU A 62 13.21 -4.06 -6.56
N ASP A 63 11.91 -3.76 -6.42
CA ASP A 63 11.23 -3.61 -5.12
C ASP A 63 10.64 -4.93 -4.59
N HIS A 64 11.06 -6.09 -5.12
CA HIS A 64 10.51 -7.40 -4.77
C HIS A 64 8.98 -7.51 -4.98
N GLN A 65 8.47 -6.83 -5.99
CA GLN A 65 7.12 -7.00 -6.51
C GLN A 65 7.16 -7.77 -7.83
N VAL A 66 6.00 -8.10 -8.37
CA VAL A 66 5.88 -8.70 -9.71
C VAL A 66 5.14 -7.75 -10.64
N SER A 67 5.68 -7.57 -11.83
CA SER A 67 4.98 -7.00 -12.98
C SER A 67 4.42 -8.14 -13.79
N LEU A 68 3.13 -8.10 -14.13
CA LEU A 68 2.45 -9.19 -14.82
C LEU A 68 2.11 -8.79 -16.26
N VAL A 69 2.17 -9.75 -17.16
CA VAL A 69 1.52 -9.67 -18.48
C VAL A 69 0.46 -10.76 -18.52
N LEU A 70 -0.76 -10.38 -18.83
CA LEU A 70 -1.92 -11.26 -18.81
C LEU A 70 -2.53 -11.40 -20.20
N TYR A 71 -2.89 -12.63 -20.56
CA TYR A 71 -3.64 -12.94 -21.76
C TYR A 71 -4.78 -13.90 -21.45
N CYS A 72 -5.96 -13.59 -21.96
CA CYS A 72 -7.13 -14.47 -21.86
C CYS A 72 -7.85 -14.53 -23.21
N GLU A 73 -7.84 -15.69 -23.84
CA GLU A 73 -8.48 -15.90 -25.15
C GLU A 73 -9.97 -15.53 -25.13
N LYS A 74 -10.67 -15.91 -24.06
CA LYS A 74 -12.10 -15.63 -23.86
C LYS A 74 -12.42 -14.13 -23.80
N LEU A 75 -11.49 -13.31 -23.33
CA LEU A 75 -11.67 -11.86 -23.21
C LEU A 75 -11.20 -11.07 -24.44
N THR A 76 -10.51 -11.73 -25.38
CA THR A 76 -10.00 -11.07 -26.61
C THR A 76 -11.08 -10.37 -27.45
N PRO A 77 -12.29 -10.91 -27.62
CA PRO A 77 -13.36 -10.19 -28.32
C PRO A 77 -13.76 -8.89 -27.63
N ILE A 78 -13.85 -8.91 -26.28
CA ILE A 78 -14.22 -7.76 -25.45
C ILE A 78 -13.12 -6.70 -25.47
N LEU A 79 -11.85 -7.12 -25.44
CA LEU A 79 -10.69 -6.23 -25.41
C LEU A 79 -10.67 -5.24 -26.58
N LYS A 80 -11.24 -5.63 -27.73
CA LYS A 80 -11.34 -4.77 -28.91
C LYS A 80 -12.43 -3.71 -28.81
N GLU A 81 -13.44 -3.96 -28.00
CA GLU A 81 -14.63 -3.12 -27.84
C GLU A 81 -14.56 -2.24 -26.59
N ASP A 82 -14.05 -2.82 -25.48
CA ASP A 82 -14.04 -2.20 -24.15
C ASP A 82 -12.82 -2.70 -23.35
N THR A 83 -11.72 -2.00 -23.49
CA THR A 83 -10.46 -2.30 -22.82
C THR A 83 -10.60 -2.21 -21.30
N ASP A 84 -11.31 -1.20 -20.78
CA ASP A 84 -11.45 -0.96 -19.34
C ASP A 84 -12.18 -2.12 -18.65
N LYS A 85 -13.16 -2.69 -19.32
CA LYS A 85 -13.90 -3.85 -18.82
C LYS A 85 -13.01 -5.09 -18.69
N VAL A 86 -12.09 -5.30 -19.62
CA VAL A 86 -11.14 -6.41 -19.56
C VAL A 86 -10.12 -6.18 -18.44
N TRP A 87 -9.61 -4.96 -18.32
CA TRP A 87 -8.73 -4.59 -17.23
C TRP A 87 -9.39 -4.82 -15.87
N TRP A 88 -10.61 -4.35 -15.70
CA TRP A 88 -11.38 -4.59 -14.48
C TRP A 88 -11.58 -6.09 -14.19
N ALA A 89 -11.93 -6.88 -15.22
CA ALA A 89 -12.14 -8.32 -15.06
C ALA A 89 -10.86 -9.04 -14.61
N LEU A 90 -9.71 -8.71 -15.23
CA LEU A 90 -8.42 -9.30 -14.88
C LEU A 90 -7.94 -8.83 -13.50
N SER A 91 -8.14 -7.55 -13.15
CA SER A 91 -7.87 -7.06 -11.78
C SER A 91 -8.65 -7.83 -10.73
N MET A 92 -9.95 -8.05 -10.97
CA MET A 92 -10.80 -8.86 -10.08
C MET A 92 -10.30 -10.30 -9.94
N LEU A 93 -9.82 -10.92 -11.03
CA LEU A 93 -9.27 -12.26 -10.98
C LEU A 93 -7.95 -12.32 -10.21
N VAL A 94 -7.08 -11.33 -10.37
CA VAL A 94 -5.85 -11.21 -9.56
C VAL A 94 -6.20 -11.10 -8.07
N ASP A 95 -7.11 -10.17 -7.72
CA ASP A 95 -7.56 -9.99 -6.33
C ASP A 95 -8.16 -11.26 -5.72
N GLN A 96 -8.94 -12.00 -6.50
CA GLN A 96 -9.56 -13.24 -6.03
C GLN A 96 -8.57 -14.41 -5.96
N THR A 97 -7.47 -14.34 -6.69
CA THR A 97 -6.44 -15.39 -6.68
C THR A 97 -5.51 -15.26 -5.47
N ILE A 98 -5.05 -14.06 -5.13
CA ILE A 98 -4.06 -13.84 -4.06
C ILE A 98 -4.58 -13.00 -2.89
N GLY A 99 -5.79 -12.46 -2.98
CA GLY A 99 -6.34 -11.48 -2.06
C GLY A 99 -5.93 -10.05 -2.42
N GLU A 100 -6.84 -9.10 -2.25
CA GLU A 100 -6.63 -7.70 -2.66
C GLU A 100 -5.48 -7.03 -1.89
N VAL A 101 -5.29 -7.38 -0.60
CA VAL A 101 -4.16 -6.86 0.20
C VAL A 101 -2.82 -7.36 -0.36
N SER A 102 -2.74 -8.63 -0.75
CA SER A 102 -1.55 -9.19 -1.39
C SER A 102 -1.32 -8.61 -2.78
N ALA A 103 -2.39 -8.35 -3.54
CA ALA A 103 -2.28 -7.67 -4.84
C ALA A 103 -1.68 -6.27 -4.68
N ILE A 104 -2.15 -5.48 -3.71
CA ILE A 104 -1.59 -4.16 -3.37
C ILE A 104 -0.12 -4.27 -2.93
N ALA A 105 0.23 -5.33 -2.20
CA ALA A 105 1.58 -5.51 -1.66
C ALA A 105 2.59 -5.94 -2.73
N PHE A 106 2.20 -6.89 -3.59
CA PHE A 106 3.14 -7.65 -4.41
C PHE A 106 2.99 -7.47 -5.90
N VAL A 107 1.90 -6.89 -6.41
CA VAL A 107 1.71 -6.66 -7.84
C VAL A 107 1.97 -5.19 -8.15
N ALA A 108 3.09 -4.90 -8.81
CA ALA A 108 3.44 -3.54 -9.25
C ALA A 108 2.49 -3.02 -10.33
N GLY A 109 1.93 -3.91 -11.11
CA GLY A 109 0.97 -3.64 -12.18
C GLY A 109 0.88 -4.81 -13.15
N PHE A 110 -0.02 -4.72 -14.11
CA PHE A 110 -0.09 -5.69 -15.19
C PHE A 110 -0.46 -5.05 -16.52
N ASP A 111 -0.03 -5.69 -17.60
CA ASP A 111 -0.39 -5.37 -18.97
C ASP A 111 -1.33 -6.45 -19.53
N VAL A 112 -2.24 -6.05 -20.41
CA VAL A 112 -3.17 -6.96 -21.08
C VAL A 112 -2.78 -7.12 -22.54
N TYR A 113 -2.51 -8.35 -22.93
CA TYR A 113 -2.12 -8.67 -24.31
C TYR A 113 -3.31 -9.22 -25.11
N ALA A 114 -3.37 -8.85 -26.40
CA ALA A 114 -4.38 -9.35 -27.34
C ALA A 114 -4.02 -10.72 -27.93
N GLN A 115 -2.76 -11.15 -27.75
CA GLN A 115 -2.22 -12.44 -28.23
C GLN A 115 -1.24 -12.97 -27.18
N PRO A 116 -1.09 -14.30 -27.05
CA PRO A 116 -0.11 -14.88 -26.14
C PRO A 116 1.32 -14.52 -26.56
N LYS A 117 2.25 -14.51 -25.60
CA LYS A 117 3.70 -14.44 -25.91
C LYS A 117 4.18 -15.80 -26.48
N ASP A 118 5.27 -15.77 -27.23
CA ASP A 118 5.95 -16.99 -27.74
C ASP A 118 6.76 -17.75 -26.66
N GLU A 119 6.62 -17.33 -25.40
CA GLU A 119 7.29 -17.91 -24.23
C GLU A 119 6.33 -18.79 -23.44
N PRO A 120 6.83 -19.80 -22.69
CA PRO A 120 6.00 -20.61 -21.82
C PRO A 120 5.26 -19.74 -20.80
N ALA A 121 3.94 -19.87 -20.73
CA ALA A 121 3.11 -19.18 -19.76
C ALA A 121 2.89 -20.06 -18.52
N LYS A 122 2.67 -19.39 -17.36
CA LYS A 122 1.96 -19.97 -16.23
C LYS A 122 0.49 -19.59 -16.29
N LEU A 123 -0.35 -20.24 -15.51
CA LEU A 123 -1.73 -19.81 -15.32
C LEU A 123 -1.80 -18.80 -14.17
N LEU A 124 -2.77 -17.88 -14.23
CA LEU A 124 -2.96 -16.92 -13.14
C LEU A 124 -3.25 -17.62 -11.80
N SER A 125 -3.91 -18.79 -11.83
CA SER A 125 -4.14 -19.64 -10.65
C SER A 125 -2.84 -20.11 -9.97
N GLU A 126 -1.71 -20.09 -10.66
CA GLU A 126 -0.39 -20.45 -10.10
C GLU A 126 0.35 -19.24 -9.48
N LEU A 127 -0.26 -18.04 -9.47
CA LEU A 127 0.35 -16.84 -8.89
C LEU A 127 0.67 -16.97 -7.39
N PRO A 128 -0.17 -17.61 -6.53
CA PRO A 128 0.16 -17.84 -5.14
C PRO A 128 1.45 -18.64 -4.94
N GLU A 129 1.64 -19.72 -5.69
CA GLU A 129 2.82 -20.58 -5.64
C GLU A 129 4.06 -19.85 -6.16
N LEU A 130 3.89 -19.02 -7.19
CA LEU A 130 4.96 -18.19 -7.72
C LEU A 130 5.47 -17.22 -6.64
N LEU A 131 4.58 -16.46 -6.00
CA LEU A 131 4.94 -15.53 -4.92
C LEU A 131 5.60 -16.25 -3.74
N GLN A 132 5.10 -17.42 -3.34
CA GLN A 132 5.72 -18.23 -2.30
C GLN A 132 7.13 -18.69 -2.69
N SER A 133 7.36 -19.04 -3.96
CA SER A 133 8.70 -19.43 -4.44
C SER A 133 9.71 -18.29 -4.39
N MET A 134 9.24 -17.04 -4.42
CA MET A 134 10.04 -15.82 -4.22
C MET A 134 10.22 -15.45 -2.73
N GLY A 135 9.67 -16.27 -1.81
CA GLY A 135 9.74 -16.02 -0.36
C GLY A 135 8.69 -15.03 0.15
N LEU A 136 7.70 -14.68 -0.66
CA LEU A 136 6.62 -13.76 -0.31
C LEU A 136 5.44 -14.52 0.30
N SER A 137 5.01 -14.11 1.49
CA SER A 137 3.84 -14.67 2.17
C SER A 137 2.62 -13.80 1.92
N LEU A 138 1.52 -14.43 1.52
CA LEU A 138 0.28 -13.71 1.21
C LEU A 138 -0.32 -13.04 2.46
N TRP A 139 -0.71 -11.80 2.31
CA TRP A 139 -1.41 -11.01 3.31
C TRP A 139 -2.92 -11.26 3.23
N ARG A 140 -3.52 -11.52 4.37
CA ARG A 140 -4.98 -11.70 4.46
C ARG A 140 -5.68 -10.56 5.18
N ASP A 141 -4.98 -9.91 6.10
CA ASP A 141 -5.50 -8.83 6.91
C ASP A 141 -4.84 -7.50 6.57
N GLY A 142 -5.65 -6.47 6.32
CA GLY A 142 -5.16 -5.14 5.97
C GLY A 142 -4.44 -4.46 7.14
N SER A 143 -4.81 -4.74 8.41
CA SER A 143 -4.13 -4.19 9.59
C SER A 143 -2.75 -4.77 9.73
N ASP A 144 -2.62 -6.11 9.65
CA ASP A 144 -1.34 -6.82 9.74
C ASP A 144 -0.38 -6.33 8.65
N TYR A 145 -0.90 -6.15 7.42
CA TYR A 145 -0.11 -5.60 6.32
C TYR A 145 0.37 -4.19 6.62
N LEU A 146 -0.50 -3.27 7.03
CA LEU A 146 -0.13 -1.89 7.32
C LEU A 146 0.85 -1.80 8.49
N GLU A 147 0.72 -2.65 9.51
CA GLU A 147 1.62 -2.65 10.66
C GLU A 147 3.04 -3.08 10.30
N ASN A 148 3.20 -3.96 9.30
CA ASN A 148 4.48 -4.57 8.93
C ASN A 148 5.08 -4.05 7.61
N SER A 149 4.41 -3.15 6.90
CA SER A 149 4.78 -2.74 5.53
C SER A 149 5.39 -1.35 5.45
N TYR A 150 6.45 -1.09 6.21
CA TYR A 150 7.26 0.12 6.05
C TYR A 150 8.10 0.05 4.78
N LEU A 151 8.06 1.13 4.00
CA LEU A 151 8.95 1.36 2.87
C LEU A 151 10.02 2.35 3.29
N ALA A 152 11.28 1.90 3.25
CA ALA A 152 12.44 2.77 3.49
C ALA A 152 12.74 3.57 2.23
N TYR A 153 13.23 4.80 2.40
CA TYR A 153 13.66 5.65 1.31
C TYR A 153 14.90 6.45 1.69
N GLU A 154 15.71 6.75 0.67
CA GLU A 154 16.86 7.65 0.77
C GLU A 154 16.70 8.77 -0.24
N LEU A 155 17.06 9.98 0.16
CA LEU A 155 16.97 11.20 -0.64
C LEU A 155 18.31 11.92 -0.64
N LYS A 156 18.50 12.79 -1.62
CA LYS A 156 19.60 13.73 -1.62
C LYS A 156 19.14 15.02 -0.92
N PRO A 157 19.64 15.31 0.29
CA PRO A 157 19.18 16.46 1.06
C PRO A 157 19.63 17.78 0.44
N VAL A 158 18.82 18.82 0.63
CA VAL A 158 19.22 20.20 0.37
C VAL A 158 19.96 20.73 1.58
N GLU A 159 21.21 21.23 1.36
CA GLU A 159 22.10 21.75 2.41
C GLU A 159 21.85 23.24 2.72
N ASP A 160 20.58 23.63 2.78
CA ASP A 160 20.16 24.98 3.13
C ASP A 160 19.19 24.92 4.33
N PRO A 161 19.57 25.48 5.51
CA PRO A 161 18.69 25.46 6.69
C PRO A 161 17.42 26.31 6.54
N GLU A 162 17.36 27.21 5.54
CA GLU A 162 16.16 28.01 5.23
C GLU A 162 15.30 27.40 4.12
N ALA A 163 15.69 26.21 3.60
CA ALA A 163 14.87 25.50 2.62
C ALA A 163 13.54 25.05 3.24
N ASP A 164 12.57 24.79 2.38
CA ASP A 164 11.27 24.25 2.81
C ASP A 164 11.44 22.94 3.58
N TRP A 165 10.50 22.69 4.47
CA TRP A 165 10.50 21.50 5.31
C TRP A 165 10.58 20.23 4.48
N ARG A 166 11.31 19.23 5.01
CA ARG A 166 11.57 17.90 4.43
C ARG A 166 12.56 17.88 3.27
N LEU A 167 12.96 19.02 2.69
CA LEU A 167 14.01 19.04 1.65
C LEU A 167 15.40 18.72 2.22
N ASP A 168 15.57 18.82 3.55
CA ASP A 168 16.79 18.43 4.26
C ASP A 168 16.87 16.92 4.56
N VAL A 169 15.82 16.14 4.26
CA VAL A 169 15.75 14.70 4.56
C VAL A 169 16.74 13.91 3.71
N TYR A 170 17.50 13.03 4.34
CA TYR A 170 18.38 12.09 3.66
C TYR A 170 17.93 10.64 3.81
N THR A 171 17.17 10.28 4.87
CA THR A 171 16.63 8.92 5.04
C THR A 171 15.33 8.92 5.83
N GLY A 172 14.47 7.99 5.51
CA GLY A 172 13.21 7.80 6.22
C GLY A 172 12.55 6.47 5.92
N SER A 173 11.46 6.22 6.60
CA SER A 173 10.56 5.10 6.30
C SER A 173 9.12 5.54 6.49
N CYS A 174 8.22 5.04 5.63
CA CYS A 174 6.81 5.41 5.69
C CYS A 174 5.93 4.25 5.23
N ARG A 175 4.79 4.07 5.89
CA ARG A 175 3.74 3.13 5.45
C ARG A 175 2.88 3.67 4.30
N LEU A 176 2.95 5.00 4.04
CA LEU A 176 2.19 5.68 2.98
C LEU A 176 3.12 6.57 2.12
N PRO A 177 3.93 5.96 1.22
CA PRO A 177 4.94 6.70 0.43
C PRO A 177 4.36 7.80 -0.46
N VAL A 178 3.12 7.66 -0.93
CA VAL A 178 2.46 8.69 -1.76
C VAL A 178 2.37 10.02 -1.01
N LEU A 179 2.16 10.01 0.30
CA LEU A 179 2.14 11.21 1.13
C LEU A 179 3.51 11.90 1.18
N ILE A 180 4.58 11.10 1.24
CA ILE A 180 5.95 11.64 1.20
C ILE A 180 6.23 12.31 -0.15
N ASN A 181 5.77 11.70 -1.25
CA ASN A 181 5.89 12.29 -2.57
C ASN A 181 5.15 13.63 -2.67
N ASP A 182 3.94 13.74 -2.11
CA ASP A 182 3.19 14.99 -2.06
C ASP A 182 3.97 16.09 -1.34
N TYR A 183 4.56 15.78 -0.18
CA TYR A 183 5.38 16.74 0.58
C TYR A 183 6.61 17.20 -0.21
N LEU A 184 7.31 16.29 -0.89
CA LEU A 184 8.52 16.60 -1.65
C LEU A 184 8.26 17.38 -2.94
N THR A 185 7.06 17.25 -3.49
CA THR A 185 6.66 17.89 -4.76
C THR A 185 5.73 19.09 -4.57
N ALA A 186 5.51 19.51 -3.31
CA ALA A 186 4.58 20.57 -2.93
C ALA A 186 3.16 20.35 -3.49
N ARG A 187 2.72 19.08 -3.54
CA ARG A 187 1.36 18.69 -3.91
C ARG A 187 0.54 18.39 -2.65
N SER A 188 -0.77 18.38 -2.78
CA SER A 188 -1.69 18.08 -1.68
C SER A 188 -2.74 17.02 -2.04
N ASP A 189 -2.56 16.32 -3.16
CA ASP A 189 -3.59 15.43 -3.72
C ASP A 189 -4.06 14.37 -2.68
N MET A 190 -3.12 13.75 -1.99
CA MET A 190 -3.42 12.75 -0.97
C MET A 190 -4.01 13.36 0.31
N VAL A 191 -3.46 14.50 0.72
CA VAL A 191 -3.94 15.25 1.90
C VAL A 191 -5.37 15.72 1.65
N ASP A 192 -5.65 16.28 0.46
CA ASP A 192 -6.98 16.76 0.08
C ASP A 192 -8.00 15.61 -0.04
N GLU A 193 -7.57 14.43 -0.50
CA GLU A 193 -8.43 13.24 -0.54
C GLU A 193 -8.80 12.78 0.89
N TYR A 194 -7.83 12.72 1.79
CA TYR A 194 -8.08 12.35 3.17
C TYR A 194 -8.96 13.36 3.92
N HIS A 195 -8.78 14.65 3.67
CA HIS A 195 -9.64 15.68 4.29
C HIS A 195 -11.12 15.52 3.92
N LYS A 196 -11.45 14.98 2.74
CA LYS A 196 -12.85 14.71 2.36
C LYS A 196 -13.49 13.64 3.23
N ASP A 197 -12.67 12.74 3.75
CA ASP A 197 -13.08 11.63 4.61
C ASP A 197 -12.91 11.95 6.13
N GLY A 198 -12.63 13.20 6.48
CA GLY A 198 -12.43 13.63 7.88
C GLY A 198 -11.08 13.20 8.45
N ILE A 199 -10.08 12.92 7.60
CA ILE A 199 -8.75 12.48 8.02
C ILE A 199 -7.76 13.63 7.84
N ALA A 200 -7.06 14.01 8.91
CA ALA A 200 -5.95 14.96 8.82
C ALA A 200 -4.64 14.20 8.64
N ALA A 201 -3.89 14.51 7.58
CA ALA A 201 -2.55 13.98 7.37
C ALA A 201 -1.50 15.07 7.54
N GLY A 202 -0.37 14.74 8.16
CA GLY A 202 0.68 15.70 8.43
C GLY A 202 1.94 15.07 9.00
N PHE A 203 2.84 15.94 9.42
CA PHE A 203 4.04 15.53 10.12
C PHE A 203 4.37 16.49 11.27
N LEU A 204 5.02 15.98 12.31
CA LEU A 204 5.67 16.76 13.33
C LEU A 204 7.15 16.89 12.98
N LEU A 205 7.70 18.08 13.12
CA LEU A 205 9.13 18.32 12.98
C LEU A 205 9.76 18.70 14.33
N TYR A 206 11.00 18.29 14.53
CA TYR A 206 11.80 18.68 15.69
C TYR A 206 13.26 18.93 15.29
N PRO A 207 13.92 19.97 15.87
CA PRO A 207 15.29 20.32 15.50
C PRO A 207 16.29 19.27 16.00
N LEU A 208 17.30 18.97 15.20
CA LEU A 208 18.36 18.02 15.52
C LEU A 208 19.60 18.66 16.17
N SER A 209 19.64 19.99 16.29
CA SER A 209 20.80 20.73 16.84
C SER A 209 21.12 20.39 18.30
N GLY A 210 20.14 19.89 19.06
CA GLY A 210 20.33 19.45 20.45
C GLY A 210 20.98 18.06 20.61
N PHE A 211 21.05 17.28 19.54
CA PHE A 211 21.59 15.92 19.57
C PHE A 211 23.05 15.92 19.09
N THR A 212 23.98 15.65 20.01
CA THR A 212 25.43 15.69 19.73
C THR A 212 26.13 14.46 20.33
N GLY A 213 27.38 14.22 19.91
CA GLY A 213 28.22 13.14 20.43
C GLY A 213 28.11 11.82 19.70
N GLU A 214 28.79 10.77 20.20
CA GLU A 214 28.91 9.48 19.55
C GLU A 214 27.57 8.72 19.47
N GLU A 215 26.66 8.91 20.42
CA GLU A 215 25.35 8.26 20.46
C GLU A 215 24.23 9.10 19.81
N ARG A 216 24.58 10.11 19.00
CA ARG A 216 23.61 11.04 18.38
C ARG A 216 22.46 10.31 17.66
N VAL A 217 22.77 9.29 16.86
CA VAL A 217 21.75 8.56 16.08
C VAL A 217 20.76 7.86 17.02
N LYS A 218 21.28 7.17 18.04
CA LYS A 218 20.44 6.50 19.05
C LYS A 218 19.57 7.52 19.80
N ALA A 219 20.13 8.64 20.23
CA ALA A 219 19.39 9.68 20.94
C ALA A 219 18.24 10.28 20.09
N ILE A 220 18.44 10.44 18.78
CA ILE A 220 17.39 10.89 17.85
C ILE A 220 16.27 9.85 17.75
N LEU A 221 16.62 8.57 17.62
CA LEU A 221 15.63 7.49 17.53
C LEU A 221 14.87 7.34 18.84
N ASP A 222 15.55 7.32 19.97
CA ASP A 222 14.92 7.24 21.32
C ASP A 222 13.98 8.44 21.55
N PHE A 223 14.38 9.65 21.11
CA PHE A 223 13.51 10.82 21.21
C PHE A 223 12.25 10.68 20.36
N ARG A 224 12.40 10.21 19.12
CA ARG A 224 11.24 9.96 18.22
C ARG A 224 10.27 8.99 18.81
N ASP A 225 10.77 7.87 19.35
CA ASP A 225 9.95 6.83 19.97
C ASP A 225 9.23 7.38 21.22
N ASN A 226 9.94 8.10 22.08
CA ASN A 226 9.34 8.73 23.27
C ASN A 226 8.28 9.77 22.89
N LEU A 227 8.50 10.56 21.83
CA LEU A 227 7.53 11.53 21.34
C LEU A 227 6.26 10.83 20.82
N ARG A 228 6.43 9.78 20.01
CA ARG A 228 5.32 8.96 19.54
C ARG A 228 4.50 8.40 20.71
N ASP A 229 5.18 7.76 21.67
CA ASP A 229 4.52 7.14 22.82
C ASP A 229 3.83 8.16 23.73
N ALA A 230 4.37 9.37 23.85
CA ALA A 230 3.72 10.45 24.58
C ALA A 230 2.42 10.90 23.88
N ILE A 231 2.45 11.05 22.56
CA ILE A 231 1.26 11.46 21.79
C ILE A 231 0.19 10.37 21.88
N LEU A 232 0.55 9.09 21.68
CA LEU A 232 -0.42 7.98 21.77
C LEU A 232 -1.05 7.89 23.16
N ARG A 233 -0.26 8.10 24.23
CA ARG A 233 -0.77 8.10 25.59
C ARG A 233 -1.75 9.25 25.87
N ASP A 234 -1.50 10.44 25.29
CA ASP A 234 -2.26 11.64 25.59
C ASP A 234 -3.47 11.84 24.65
N ALA A 235 -3.35 11.45 23.37
CA ALA A 235 -4.42 11.54 22.37
C ALA A 235 -5.27 10.26 22.23
N GLY A 236 -4.68 9.09 22.51
CA GLY A 236 -5.28 7.78 22.26
C GLY A 236 -4.86 7.18 20.92
N GLU A 237 -4.74 5.85 20.90
CA GLU A 237 -4.40 5.10 19.67
C GLU A 237 -5.50 5.19 18.61
N GLU A 238 -6.73 5.46 19.03
CA GLU A 238 -7.88 5.67 18.15
C GLU A 238 -7.88 7.04 17.47
N ALA A 239 -7.16 8.03 18.00
CA ALA A 239 -7.13 9.38 17.45
C ALA A 239 -5.99 9.61 16.46
N VAL A 240 -4.89 8.88 16.58
CA VAL A 240 -3.68 9.11 15.77
C VAL A 240 -3.07 7.78 15.31
N THR A 241 -2.74 7.70 14.02
CA THR A 241 -1.96 6.61 13.45
C THR A 241 -0.64 7.16 12.91
N PHE A 242 0.48 6.71 13.46
CA PHE A 242 1.80 7.08 12.94
C PHE A 242 2.14 6.27 11.69
N LEU A 243 2.62 6.97 10.67
CA LEU A 243 2.95 6.40 9.36
C LEU A 243 4.42 6.05 9.21
N GLY A 244 5.28 6.71 9.97
CA GLY A 244 6.72 6.55 9.88
C GLY A 244 7.45 7.81 10.35
N GLY A 245 8.66 8.00 9.84
CA GLY A 245 9.44 9.18 10.16
C GLY A 245 10.69 9.28 9.29
N ALA A 246 11.32 10.45 9.37
CA ALA A 246 12.51 10.75 8.59
C ALA A 246 13.57 11.47 9.43
N THR A 247 14.79 11.41 8.96
CA THR A 247 15.91 12.15 9.52
C THR A 247 16.52 13.03 8.43
N GLY A 248 16.55 14.32 8.68
CA GLY A 248 17.18 15.31 7.85
C GLY A 248 18.52 15.76 8.38
N LEU A 249 19.11 16.74 7.72
CA LEU A 249 20.36 17.39 8.17
C LEU A 249 20.09 18.26 9.41
N TYR A 250 18.94 18.95 9.43
CA TYR A 250 18.58 19.95 10.44
C TYR A 250 17.41 19.50 11.33
N CYS A 251 16.44 18.75 10.76
CA CYS A 251 15.23 18.34 11.44
C CYS A 251 15.01 16.83 11.38
N GLY A 252 14.35 16.30 12.42
CA GLY A 252 13.72 15.00 12.40
C GLY A 252 12.22 15.16 12.18
N TYR A 253 11.58 14.14 11.60
CA TYR A 253 10.17 14.17 11.20
C TYR A 253 9.46 12.92 11.70
N LEU A 254 8.20 13.08 12.10
CA LEU A 254 7.30 12.01 12.51
C LEU A 254 5.98 12.15 11.73
N ASP A 255 5.74 11.24 10.80
CA ASP A 255 4.58 11.29 9.91
C ASP A 255 3.36 10.62 10.56
N PHE A 256 2.20 11.24 10.43
CA PHE A 256 0.97 10.73 11.04
C PHE A 256 -0.28 11.04 10.21
N ILE A 257 -1.34 10.30 10.50
CA ILE A 257 -2.73 10.67 10.21
C ILE A 257 -3.49 10.74 11.53
N ALA A 258 -4.39 11.72 11.61
CA ALA A 258 -5.30 11.89 12.74
C ALA A 258 -6.75 11.74 12.27
N TRP A 259 -7.55 11.11 13.10
CA TRP A 259 -8.95 10.78 12.84
C TRP A 259 -9.85 11.79 13.55
N ASP A 260 -10.89 12.31 12.85
CA ASP A 260 -11.90 13.22 13.41
C ASP A 260 -13.08 12.43 14.01
#